data_ec0866608bded80e72ea71885439f97a
#
_entry.id   ec0866608bded80e72ea71885439f97a
#
_cell.length_a   1.000
_cell.length_b   1.000
_cell.length_c   1.000
_cell.angle_alpha   90.00
_cell.angle_beta   90.00
_cell.angle_gamma   90.00
#
_symmetry.space_group_name_H-M   'P 1'
#
loop_
_entity.id
_entity.type
_entity.pdbx_description
1 polymer ?
#
loop_
_entity_poly.entity_id
_entity_poly.type
_entity_poly.pdbx_seq_one_letter_code
_entity_poly.pdbx_strand_id
1 'polypeptide(L)'
;MHQQAGGQAGEAGSWAEVQQSSTLLSALMKTASLLCLAALGVASTSEAATQFEIKNRRIEPRQTLAGALHEAALPDAQVEAVIAALEGVFDFRRSRVGDQFRLVMRNGELDFFDYRQSTVDEWQVRRDGEKYVGSKRSIEVEKQVSLVSLEISTSLYDATLAAGEDPSIGLVLSDVFAWDIDFYRDVRKGDKAKALVEKFVSKGRVLRYGEVLAATYEGGLVGNKRVFRYVLPNGEANFFQEDGASAKKTFLKSPLKYAHVTSSFGSRFHPVLQYVKNHNGVDYGTPIGTPVWAVADGTVVSAGNAGAAGNMVVLRHANGMETQYMHLSRFGDGVRSGTRVRQKQVIAYSGNTGRSTGPHLHFGLKRSGTYANPLTQKFPRADPLPKELTGDFLAKAHDMAQQLDAVSVAAVAGKAAPPAGGAK
;
A
#
# COMPACT_ATOMS: atom_id res chain seq x y z
N MET A 1 43.33 -19.17 -37.23
CA MET A 1 43.38 -20.20 -36.19
C MET A 1 42.26 -19.80 -35.18
N HIS A 2 41.05 -20.34 -35.37
CA HIS A 2 40.49 -21.51 -34.69
C HIS A 2 40.59 -21.39 -33.16
N GLN A 3 39.55 -21.34 -32.33
CA GLN A 3 38.32 -22.15 -32.20
C GLN A 3 37.32 -21.38 -31.29
N GLN A 4 36.04 -21.26 -31.61
CA GLN A 4 34.89 -22.08 -31.18
C GLN A 4 34.73 -22.14 -29.65
N ALA A 5 33.65 -21.61 -29.14
CA ALA A 5 32.24 -22.00 -29.04
C ALA A 5 31.91 -22.58 -27.65
N GLY A 6 30.80 -22.20 -27.08
CA GLY A 6 30.21 -22.83 -25.89
C GLY A 6 29.14 -21.97 -25.30
N GLY A 7 27.93 -21.99 -25.89
CA GLY A 7 26.74 -21.45 -25.26
C GLY A 7 26.20 -22.42 -24.22
N GLN A 8 25.58 -21.90 -23.20
CA GLN A 8 24.56 -22.62 -22.43
C GLN A 8 23.38 -21.71 -22.23
N ALA A 9 22.29 -22.07 -22.86
CA ALA A 9 20.97 -21.58 -22.62
C ALA A 9 20.48 -22.17 -21.28
N GLY A 10 20.12 -21.33 -20.36
CA GLY A 10 19.42 -21.70 -19.13
C GLY A 10 17.91 -21.69 -19.35
N GLU A 11 17.31 -22.78 -19.04
CA GLU A 11 15.96 -23.23 -19.31
C GLU A 11 14.89 -22.29 -18.70
N ALA A 12 13.98 -21.88 -19.57
CA ALA A 12 12.69 -21.35 -19.20
C ALA A 12 11.79 -22.53 -18.75
N GLY A 13 11.61 -22.70 -17.44
CA GLY A 13 10.67 -23.64 -16.85
C GLY A 13 9.24 -23.29 -17.29
N SER A 14 8.65 -24.18 -18.07
CA SER A 14 7.40 -24.01 -18.75
C SER A 14 6.21 -24.17 -17.82
N TRP A 15 5.27 -23.23 -17.89
CA TRP A 15 3.93 -23.27 -17.30
C TRP A 15 3.02 -24.34 -17.97
N ALA A 16 3.58 -25.26 -18.73
CA ALA A 16 2.85 -26.29 -19.46
C ALA A 16 2.52 -27.55 -18.64
N GLU A 17 3.13 -27.78 -17.49
CA GLU A 17 2.91 -29.02 -16.71
C GLU A 17 1.68 -29.01 -15.80
N VAL A 18 1.06 -27.85 -15.53
CA VAL A 18 -0.15 -27.78 -14.69
C VAL A 18 -1.44 -28.04 -15.51
N GLN A 19 -1.38 -28.00 -16.83
CA GLN A 19 -2.54 -28.27 -17.68
C GLN A 19 -2.69 -29.74 -18.13
N GLN A 20 -1.69 -30.59 -17.93
CA GLN A 20 -1.78 -32.00 -18.34
C GLN A 20 -2.40 -32.92 -17.29
N SER A 21 -2.46 -32.51 -16.03
CA SER A 21 -3.10 -33.33 -14.97
C SER A 21 -4.63 -33.26 -14.92
N SER A 22 -5.24 -32.25 -15.57
CA SER A 22 -6.71 -32.14 -15.62
C SER A 22 -7.35 -32.95 -16.76
N THR A 23 -6.57 -33.33 -17.79
CA THR A 23 -7.08 -34.08 -18.95
C THR A 23 -7.04 -35.59 -18.75
N LEU A 24 -6.20 -36.08 -17.85
CA LEU A 24 -6.10 -37.53 -17.56
C LEU A 24 -7.19 -38.04 -16.60
N LEU A 25 -7.75 -37.19 -15.74
CA LEU A 25 -8.90 -37.58 -14.90
C LEU A 25 -10.22 -37.64 -15.66
N SER A 26 -10.33 -36.93 -16.80
CA SER A 26 -11.53 -36.94 -17.65
C SER A 26 -11.61 -38.16 -18.57
N ALA A 27 -10.50 -38.81 -18.85
CA ALA A 27 -10.45 -39.96 -19.75
C ALA A 27 -10.69 -41.32 -19.04
N LEU A 28 -10.47 -41.42 -17.74
CA LEU A 28 -10.67 -42.68 -16.95
C LEU A 28 -12.11 -42.93 -16.53
N MET A 29 -13.02 -41.97 -16.67
CA MET A 29 -14.45 -42.14 -16.31
C MET A 29 -15.36 -42.48 -17.50
N LYS A 30 -14.85 -42.73 -18.69
CA LYS A 30 -15.65 -43.04 -19.90
C LYS A 30 -15.63 -44.49 -20.40
N THR A 31 -14.93 -45.41 -19.74
CA THR A 31 -14.82 -46.79 -20.25
C THR A 31 -15.33 -47.90 -19.29
N ALA A 32 -16.22 -47.58 -18.37
CA ALA A 32 -16.84 -48.62 -17.52
C ALA A 32 -18.39 -48.47 -17.54
N SER A 33 -18.99 -48.62 -18.73
CA SER A 33 -20.45 -48.80 -18.82
C SER A 33 -20.83 -49.42 -20.15
N LEU A 34 -20.54 -50.70 -20.32
CA LEU A 34 -21.27 -51.57 -21.24
C LEU A 34 -21.05 -53.05 -20.79
N LEU A 35 -21.95 -53.56 -19.98
CA LEU A 35 -22.44 -54.93 -19.95
C LEU A 35 -23.10 -55.18 -18.58
N CYS A 36 -24.42 -55.10 -18.59
CA CYS A 36 -25.35 -56.05 -17.94
C CYS A 36 -26.76 -55.50 -18.08
N LEU A 37 -27.47 -55.96 -19.09
CA LEU A 37 -28.92 -55.88 -19.18
C LEU A 37 -29.43 -57.16 -18.55
N ALA A 38 -30.17 -57.08 -17.42
CA ALA A 38 -31.28 -57.97 -17.10
C ALA A 38 -32.01 -57.48 -15.83
N ALA A 39 -33.21 -56.99 -16.01
CA ALA A 39 -34.36 -57.03 -15.13
C ALA A 39 -34.20 -56.97 -13.60
N LEU A 40 -34.55 -55.80 -13.05
CA LEU A 40 -35.42 -55.66 -11.88
C LEU A 40 -35.79 -54.18 -11.77
N GLY A 41 -37.08 -53.86 -11.91
CA GLY A 41 -37.60 -52.50 -11.77
C GLY A 41 -37.44 -52.00 -10.33
N VAL A 42 -36.35 -51.33 -10.07
CA VAL A 42 -36.16 -50.45 -8.92
C VAL A 42 -36.25 -49.06 -9.47
N ALA A 43 -37.30 -48.34 -9.16
CA ALA A 43 -37.39 -46.89 -9.40
C ALA A 43 -36.27 -46.24 -8.64
N SER A 44 -35.11 -46.04 -9.28
CA SER A 44 -34.03 -45.18 -8.78
C SER A 44 -34.56 -43.76 -8.85
N THR A 45 -35.01 -43.24 -7.73
CA THR A 45 -35.13 -41.81 -7.52
C THR A 45 -33.71 -41.29 -7.69
N SER A 46 -33.42 -40.75 -8.90
CA SER A 46 -32.21 -39.96 -9.15
C SER A 46 -32.29 -38.78 -8.21
N GLU A 47 -31.58 -38.83 -7.07
CA GLU A 47 -31.28 -37.62 -6.32
C GLU A 47 -30.52 -36.71 -7.25
N ALA A 48 -31.18 -35.68 -7.74
CA ALA A 48 -30.55 -34.65 -8.59
C ALA A 48 -29.38 -34.07 -7.78
N ALA A 49 -28.17 -34.25 -8.26
CA ALA A 49 -26.98 -33.75 -7.59
C ALA A 49 -27.16 -32.23 -7.40
N THR A 50 -27.10 -31.79 -6.14
CA THR A 50 -27.21 -30.38 -5.79
C THR A 50 -26.10 -29.59 -6.48
N GLN A 51 -26.48 -28.70 -7.37
CA GLN A 51 -25.53 -27.86 -8.12
C GLN A 51 -25.26 -26.57 -7.36
N PHE A 52 -23.97 -26.32 -7.05
CA PHE A 52 -23.51 -25.07 -6.46
C PHE A 52 -22.79 -24.22 -7.51
N GLU A 53 -23.07 -22.92 -7.53
CA GLU A 53 -22.36 -21.92 -8.32
C GLU A 53 -21.93 -20.78 -7.41
N ILE A 54 -20.65 -20.36 -7.52
CA ILE A 54 -20.11 -19.24 -6.74
C ILE A 54 -19.70 -18.13 -7.69
N LYS A 55 -20.25 -16.95 -7.49
CA LYS A 55 -19.93 -15.73 -8.27
C LYS A 55 -19.28 -14.71 -7.36
N ASN A 56 -18.00 -14.38 -7.62
CA ASN A 56 -17.30 -13.28 -6.96
C ASN A 56 -17.27 -12.08 -7.88
N ARG A 57 -17.66 -10.91 -7.39
CA ARG A 57 -17.78 -9.67 -8.16
C ARG A 57 -17.35 -8.46 -7.32
N ARG A 58 -17.26 -7.30 -8.00
CA ARG A 58 -16.96 -6.00 -7.39
C ARG A 58 -17.98 -4.97 -7.88
N ILE A 59 -18.16 -3.91 -7.08
CA ILE A 59 -18.90 -2.73 -7.52
C ILE A 59 -18.02 -1.93 -8.48
N GLU A 60 -18.50 -1.72 -9.69
CA GLU A 60 -17.81 -0.97 -10.73
C GLU A 60 -18.17 0.54 -10.69
N PRO A 61 -17.41 1.43 -11.36
CA PRO A 61 -17.72 2.85 -11.42
C PRO A 61 -19.16 3.11 -11.95
N ARG A 62 -19.89 3.99 -11.26
CA ARG A 62 -21.29 4.37 -11.55
C ARG A 62 -22.32 3.26 -11.35
N GLN A 63 -21.97 2.21 -10.65
CA GLN A 63 -22.84 1.07 -10.37
C GLN A 63 -23.39 1.15 -8.95
N THR A 64 -24.65 0.80 -8.77
CA THR A 64 -25.27 0.56 -7.45
C THR A 64 -25.13 -0.92 -7.09
N LEU A 65 -25.34 -1.29 -5.82
CA LEU A 65 -25.35 -2.69 -5.41
C LEU A 65 -26.42 -3.50 -6.18
N ALA A 66 -27.64 -2.96 -6.31
CA ALA A 66 -28.69 -3.63 -7.08
C ALA A 66 -28.28 -3.84 -8.55
N GLY A 67 -27.71 -2.82 -9.19
CA GLY A 67 -27.19 -2.94 -10.56
C GLY A 67 -26.08 -3.99 -10.70
N ALA A 68 -25.20 -4.08 -9.71
CA ALA A 68 -24.14 -5.10 -9.69
C ALA A 68 -24.70 -6.52 -9.54
N LEU A 69 -25.76 -6.70 -8.76
CA LEU A 69 -26.45 -7.98 -8.60
C LEU A 69 -27.15 -8.41 -9.90
N HIS A 70 -27.80 -7.49 -10.63
CA HIS A 70 -28.39 -7.76 -11.95
C HIS A 70 -27.31 -8.16 -12.97
N GLU A 71 -26.18 -7.45 -13.03
CA GLU A 71 -25.06 -7.81 -13.92
C GLU A 71 -24.41 -9.16 -13.55
N ALA A 72 -24.51 -9.58 -12.29
CA ALA A 72 -24.11 -10.91 -11.86
C ALA A 72 -25.13 -11.99 -12.24
N ALA A 73 -26.18 -11.63 -13.02
CA ALA A 73 -27.27 -12.51 -13.44
C ALA A 73 -28.03 -13.12 -12.25
N LEU A 74 -28.32 -12.30 -11.23
CA LEU A 74 -29.25 -12.66 -10.18
C LEU A 74 -30.67 -12.28 -10.65
N PRO A 75 -31.68 -13.16 -10.55
CA PRO A 75 -33.07 -12.86 -10.90
C PRO A 75 -33.63 -11.68 -10.10
N ASP A 76 -34.47 -10.86 -10.71
CA ASP A 76 -35.04 -9.63 -10.12
C ASP A 76 -35.64 -9.86 -8.73
N ALA A 77 -36.46 -10.90 -8.58
CA ALA A 77 -37.05 -11.25 -7.29
C ALA A 77 -36.01 -11.56 -6.19
N GLN A 78 -34.87 -12.11 -6.57
CA GLN A 78 -33.78 -12.39 -5.62
C GLN A 78 -32.95 -11.14 -5.33
N VAL A 79 -32.79 -10.24 -6.30
CA VAL A 79 -32.19 -8.91 -6.07
C VAL A 79 -33.04 -8.13 -5.05
N GLU A 80 -34.33 -8.05 -5.26
CA GLU A 80 -35.25 -7.39 -4.34
C GLU A 80 -35.19 -8.02 -2.94
N ALA A 81 -35.17 -9.35 -2.86
CA ALA A 81 -35.07 -10.06 -1.59
C ALA A 81 -33.75 -9.77 -0.83
N VAL A 82 -32.61 -9.68 -1.54
CA VAL A 82 -31.32 -9.28 -0.94
C VAL A 82 -31.37 -7.86 -0.44
N ILE A 83 -31.90 -6.93 -1.22
CA ILE A 83 -32.01 -5.52 -0.84
C ILE A 83 -32.94 -5.36 0.37
N ALA A 84 -34.10 -6.00 0.36
CA ALA A 84 -35.04 -5.98 1.49
C ALA A 84 -34.43 -6.61 2.76
N ALA A 85 -33.72 -7.73 2.64
CA ALA A 85 -33.04 -8.36 3.78
C ALA A 85 -31.93 -7.48 4.39
N LEU A 86 -31.30 -6.62 3.60
CA LEU A 86 -30.27 -5.69 4.08
C LEU A 86 -30.85 -4.35 4.56
N GLU A 87 -32.12 -4.08 4.31
CA GLU A 87 -32.76 -2.85 4.77
C GLU A 87 -32.71 -2.73 6.30
N GLY A 88 -32.28 -1.55 6.80
CA GLY A 88 -32.05 -1.34 8.22
C GLY A 88 -30.77 -1.95 8.78
N VAL A 89 -30.09 -2.83 8.04
CA VAL A 89 -28.81 -3.46 8.43
C VAL A 89 -27.62 -2.79 7.71
N PHE A 90 -27.82 -2.38 6.48
CA PHE A 90 -26.81 -1.74 5.65
C PHE A 90 -27.34 -0.43 5.03
N ASP A 91 -26.52 0.63 5.09
CA ASP A 91 -26.83 1.89 4.39
C ASP A 91 -26.26 1.84 2.96
N PHE A 92 -27.11 1.62 1.99
CA PHE A 92 -26.75 1.49 0.57
C PHE A 92 -26.02 2.71 -0.02
N ARG A 93 -26.19 3.91 0.59
CA ARG A 93 -25.43 5.12 0.20
C ARG A 93 -23.95 5.01 0.50
N ARG A 94 -23.56 4.07 1.32
CA ARG A 94 -22.16 3.78 1.69
C ARG A 94 -21.46 2.81 0.74
N SER A 95 -22.17 2.26 -0.25
CA SER A 95 -21.56 1.41 -1.28
C SER A 95 -20.51 2.20 -2.08
N ARG A 96 -19.36 1.59 -2.32
CA ARG A 96 -18.22 2.22 -2.99
C ARG A 96 -17.72 1.37 -4.15
N VAL A 97 -17.16 2.03 -5.14
CA VAL A 97 -16.41 1.37 -6.21
C VAL A 97 -15.28 0.53 -5.59
N GLY A 98 -15.18 -0.73 -6.00
CA GLY A 98 -14.21 -1.69 -5.49
C GLY A 98 -14.71 -2.54 -4.33
N ASP A 99 -15.85 -2.23 -3.69
CA ASP A 99 -16.48 -3.12 -2.71
C ASP A 99 -16.72 -4.48 -3.33
N GLN A 100 -16.49 -5.55 -2.57
CA GLN A 100 -16.56 -6.92 -3.07
C GLN A 100 -17.86 -7.59 -2.61
N PHE A 101 -18.42 -8.43 -3.48
CA PHE A 101 -19.51 -9.30 -3.06
C PHE A 101 -19.39 -10.70 -3.67
N ARG A 102 -20.01 -11.64 -2.99
CA ARG A 102 -20.06 -13.04 -3.38
C ARG A 102 -21.48 -13.55 -3.31
N LEU A 103 -21.88 -14.23 -4.37
CA LEU A 103 -23.14 -14.97 -4.45
C LEU A 103 -22.83 -16.46 -4.44
N VAL A 104 -23.54 -17.22 -3.61
CA VAL A 104 -23.55 -18.67 -3.62
C VAL A 104 -24.96 -19.10 -4.03
N MET A 105 -25.03 -19.69 -5.21
CA MET A 105 -26.29 -20.21 -5.78
C MET A 105 -26.38 -21.69 -5.52
N ARG A 106 -27.59 -22.18 -5.20
CA ARG A 106 -27.89 -23.60 -5.07
C ARG A 106 -29.07 -23.92 -6.00
N ASN A 107 -28.84 -24.77 -6.98
CA ASN A 107 -29.85 -25.16 -8.00
C ASN A 107 -30.48 -23.92 -8.70
N GLY A 108 -29.67 -22.87 -8.98
CA GLY A 108 -30.14 -21.64 -9.62
C GLY A 108 -30.78 -20.62 -8.67
N GLU A 109 -30.96 -20.92 -7.40
CA GLU A 109 -31.45 -19.99 -6.39
C GLU A 109 -30.35 -19.50 -5.47
N LEU A 110 -30.50 -18.27 -5.00
CA LEU A 110 -29.54 -17.68 -4.03
C LEU A 110 -29.66 -18.40 -2.68
N ASP A 111 -28.57 -19.01 -2.23
CA ASP A 111 -28.42 -19.63 -0.92
C ASP A 111 -27.76 -18.70 0.09
N PHE A 112 -26.74 -17.96 -0.39
CA PHE A 112 -25.97 -17.07 0.45
C PHE A 112 -25.41 -15.90 -0.36
N PHE A 113 -25.44 -14.70 0.23
CA PHE A 113 -24.80 -13.52 -0.26
C PHE A 113 -23.91 -12.92 0.82
N ASP A 114 -22.70 -12.51 0.48
CA ASP A 114 -21.89 -11.65 1.34
C ASP A 114 -21.42 -10.40 0.58
N TYR A 115 -21.34 -9.29 1.31
CA TYR A 115 -20.91 -8.00 0.83
C TYR A 115 -19.84 -7.44 1.77
N ARG A 116 -18.69 -7.05 1.22
CA ARG A 116 -17.52 -6.66 1.97
C ARG A 116 -17.01 -5.30 1.52
N GLN A 117 -16.96 -4.34 2.44
CA GLN A 117 -16.36 -3.03 2.24
C GLN A 117 -14.91 -2.96 2.77
N SER A 118 -14.61 -3.73 3.79
CA SER A 118 -13.28 -3.82 4.39
C SER A 118 -13.08 -5.20 5.02
N THR A 119 -11.91 -5.42 5.61
CA THR A 119 -11.61 -6.66 6.34
C THR A 119 -12.46 -6.86 7.58
N VAL A 120 -13.18 -5.84 8.04
CA VAL A 120 -14.00 -5.86 9.27
C VAL A 120 -15.47 -5.49 9.03
N ASP A 121 -15.78 -4.93 7.87
CA ASP A 121 -17.13 -4.51 7.51
C ASP A 121 -17.69 -5.46 6.45
N GLU A 122 -18.35 -6.49 6.94
CA GLU A 122 -19.01 -7.52 6.12
C GLU A 122 -20.48 -7.62 6.50
N TRP A 123 -21.34 -7.76 5.49
CA TRP A 123 -22.76 -8.02 5.62
C TRP A 123 -23.08 -9.31 4.87
N GLN A 124 -24.00 -10.06 5.40
CA GLN A 124 -24.43 -11.32 4.81
C GLN A 124 -25.94 -11.40 4.72
N VAL A 125 -26.42 -12.06 3.69
CA VAL A 125 -27.81 -12.48 3.56
C VAL A 125 -27.80 -13.98 3.42
N ARG A 126 -28.59 -14.65 4.24
CA ARG A 126 -28.76 -16.12 4.22
C ARG A 126 -30.19 -16.45 3.95
N ARG A 127 -30.39 -17.51 3.20
CA ARG A 127 -31.71 -18.12 3.05
C ARG A 127 -32.07 -18.86 4.33
N ASP A 128 -33.25 -18.59 4.87
CA ASP A 128 -33.85 -19.27 6.01
C ASP A 128 -35.28 -19.72 5.60
N GLY A 129 -35.39 -20.97 5.15
CA GLY A 129 -36.60 -21.46 4.50
C GLY A 129 -36.93 -20.71 3.22
N GLU A 130 -38.08 -20.04 3.18
CA GLU A 130 -38.54 -19.19 2.05
C GLU A 130 -38.11 -17.72 2.18
N LYS A 131 -37.49 -17.34 3.29
CA LYS A 131 -37.12 -15.95 3.58
C LYS A 131 -35.63 -15.74 3.47
N TYR A 132 -35.23 -14.50 3.25
CA TYR A 132 -33.86 -14.05 3.32
C TYR A 132 -33.66 -13.19 4.56
N VAL A 133 -32.60 -13.46 5.32
CA VAL A 133 -32.26 -12.75 6.55
C VAL A 133 -30.91 -12.09 6.38
N GLY A 134 -30.91 -10.74 6.46
CA GLY A 134 -29.69 -9.91 6.42
C GLY A 134 -29.12 -9.69 7.82
N SER A 135 -27.81 -9.68 7.93
CA SER A 135 -27.12 -9.35 9.17
C SER A 135 -25.76 -8.75 8.87
N LYS A 136 -25.27 -7.89 9.77
CA LYS A 136 -23.86 -7.51 9.79
C LYS A 136 -23.07 -8.63 10.44
N ARG A 137 -22.02 -9.10 9.78
CA ARG A 137 -21.12 -10.08 10.38
C ARG A 137 -20.25 -9.37 11.42
N SER A 138 -20.39 -9.75 12.66
CA SER A 138 -19.49 -9.30 13.72
C SER A 138 -18.16 -10.03 13.58
N ILE A 139 -17.11 -9.27 13.24
CA ILE A 139 -15.74 -9.78 13.29
C ILE A 139 -15.15 -9.29 14.59
N GLU A 140 -14.85 -10.23 15.47
CA GLU A 140 -14.15 -9.92 16.71
C GLU A 140 -12.73 -9.44 16.36
N VAL A 141 -12.43 -8.20 16.73
CA VAL A 141 -11.15 -7.55 16.44
C VAL A 141 -10.52 -7.15 17.77
N GLU A 142 -9.37 -7.73 18.03
CA GLU A 142 -8.52 -7.37 19.16
C GLU A 142 -7.49 -6.33 18.74
N LYS A 143 -7.35 -5.27 19.53
CA LYS A 143 -6.28 -4.28 19.38
C LYS A 143 -5.14 -4.65 20.32
N GLN A 144 -3.96 -4.90 19.77
CA GLN A 144 -2.75 -5.20 20.54
C GLN A 144 -1.58 -4.32 20.09
N VAL A 145 -0.68 -3.99 21.02
CA VAL A 145 0.60 -3.37 20.70
C VAL A 145 1.63 -4.48 20.50
N SER A 146 2.33 -4.41 19.38
CA SER A 146 3.34 -5.42 19.02
C SER A 146 4.62 -4.75 18.56
N LEU A 147 5.75 -5.37 18.87
CA LEU A 147 7.03 -4.97 18.30
C LEU A 147 7.20 -5.63 16.93
N VAL A 148 7.47 -4.81 15.93
CA VAL A 148 7.92 -5.21 14.60
C VAL A 148 9.42 -4.95 14.51
N SER A 149 10.20 -5.93 14.06
CA SER A 149 11.65 -5.81 13.86
C SER A 149 12.01 -6.24 12.45
N LEU A 150 12.67 -5.38 11.72
CA LEU A 150 13.04 -5.55 10.32
C LEU A 150 14.53 -5.44 10.16
N GLU A 151 15.14 -6.32 9.37
CA GLU A 151 16.52 -6.21 8.90
C GLU A 151 16.53 -6.14 7.37
N ILE A 152 17.15 -5.12 6.83
CA ILE A 152 17.10 -4.82 5.41
C ILE A 152 18.20 -5.61 4.68
N SER A 153 17.78 -6.49 3.79
CA SER A 153 18.67 -7.22 2.87
C SER A 153 18.79 -6.54 1.52
N THR A 154 17.66 -6.17 0.93
CA THR A 154 17.52 -5.55 -0.40
C THR A 154 16.68 -4.29 -0.34
N SER A 155 15.49 -4.38 0.23
CA SER A 155 14.55 -3.26 0.37
C SER A 155 13.77 -3.35 1.68
N LEU A 156 13.13 -2.24 2.06
CA LEU A 156 12.22 -2.23 3.20
C LEU A 156 11.01 -3.15 2.97
N TYR A 157 10.53 -3.26 1.72
CA TYR A 157 9.46 -4.17 1.33
C TYR A 157 9.84 -5.64 1.59
N ASP A 158 11.00 -6.07 1.11
CA ASP A 158 11.47 -7.44 1.30
C ASP A 158 11.72 -7.74 2.78
N ALA A 159 12.21 -6.75 3.54
CA ALA A 159 12.40 -6.88 4.98
C ALA A 159 11.07 -7.12 5.73
N THR A 160 9.98 -6.48 5.31
CA THR A 160 8.65 -6.74 5.91
C THR A 160 8.16 -8.16 5.63
N LEU A 161 8.32 -8.64 4.42
CA LEU A 161 7.95 -10.02 4.05
C LEU A 161 8.80 -11.06 4.81
N ALA A 162 10.12 -10.83 4.91
CA ALA A 162 11.02 -11.71 5.64
C ALA A 162 10.71 -11.78 7.13
N ALA A 163 10.17 -10.69 7.71
CA ALA A 163 9.71 -10.64 9.09
C ALA A 163 8.31 -11.27 9.29
N GLY A 164 7.65 -11.74 8.24
CA GLY A 164 6.28 -12.26 8.28
C GLY A 164 5.22 -11.18 8.47
N GLU A 165 5.55 -9.94 8.18
CA GLU A 165 4.66 -8.78 8.30
C GLU A 165 4.05 -8.40 6.95
N ASP A 166 2.90 -7.74 6.97
CA ASP A 166 2.30 -7.19 5.75
C ASP A 166 3.12 -5.98 5.25
N PRO A 167 3.38 -5.85 3.94
CA PRO A 167 4.16 -4.75 3.38
C PRO A 167 3.66 -3.34 3.72
N SER A 168 2.41 -3.18 4.13
CA SER A 168 1.86 -1.89 4.55
C SER A 168 2.59 -1.29 5.75
N ILE A 169 3.21 -2.12 6.63
CA ILE A 169 4.02 -1.58 7.74
C ILE A 169 5.26 -0.84 7.24
N GLY A 170 5.86 -1.27 6.12
CA GLY A 170 6.95 -0.56 5.47
C GLY A 170 6.53 0.84 4.99
N LEU A 171 5.30 0.97 4.48
CA LEU A 171 4.71 2.25 4.11
C LEU A 171 4.55 3.18 5.32
N VAL A 172 4.08 2.64 6.43
CA VAL A 172 3.89 3.39 7.68
C VAL A 172 5.23 3.86 8.25
N LEU A 173 6.24 2.99 8.28
CA LEU A 173 7.59 3.36 8.72
C LEU A 173 8.24 4.42 7.83
N SER A 174 8.01 4.34 6.52
CA SER A 174 8.47 5.39 5.60
C SER A 174 7.86 6.74 5.89
N ASP A 175 6.60 6.78 6.32
CA ASP A 175 5.93 8.02 6.72
C ASP A 175 6.49 8.58 8.03
N VAL A 176 6.82 7.72 8.99
CA VAL A 176 7.41 8.12 10.29
C VAL A 176 8.75 8.80 10.09
N PHE A 177 9.60 8.25 9.22
CA PHE A 177 10.96 8.74 8.99
C PHE A 177 11.11 9.63 7.74
N ALA A 178 10.04 10.05 7.09
CA ALA A 178 10.06 10.79 5.82
C ALA A 178 10.87 12.09 5.82
N TRP A 179 11.15 12.64 6.99
CA TRP A 179 11.97 13.85 7.15
C TRP A 179 13.47 13.57 7.25
N ASP A 180 13.86 12.37 7.64
CA ASP A 180 15.24 11.99 7.87
C ASP A 180 15.77 10.98 6.87
N ILE A 181 14.89 10.12 6.32
CA ILE A 181 15.27 8.98 5.48
C ILE A 181 14.51 9.01 4.15
N ASP A 182 15.24 8.93 3.06
CA ASP A 182 14.72 8.54 1.77
C ASP A 182 14.90 7.01 1.63
N PHE A 183 13.83 6.25 1.84
CA PHE A 183 13.88 4.79 1.87
C PHE A 183 14.27 4.14 0.54
N TYR A 184 14.32 4.88 -0.52
CA TYR A 184 14.86 4.37 -1.77
C TYR A 184 16.37 4.60 -1.91
N ARG A 185 16.85 5.75 -1.43
CA ARG A 185 18.22 6.20 -1.67
C ARG A 185 19.17 5.93 -0.51
N ASP A 186 18.69 6.10 0.71
CA ASP A 186 19.54 6.15 1.90
C ASP A 186 19.67 4.79 2.60
N VAL A 187 18.81 3.84 2.26
CA VAL A 187 18.77 2.50 2.87
C VAL A 187 19.91 1.61 2.34
N ARG A 188 20.52 0.84 3.22
CA ARG A 188 21.59 -0.11 2.90
C ARG A 188 21.30 -1.48 3.48
N LYS A 189 21.92 -2.49 2.88
CA LYS A 189 21.93 -3.85 3.42
C LYS A 189 22.52 -3.85 4.83
N GLY A 190 21.83 -4.51 5.76
CA GLY A 190 22.20 -4.57 7.18
C GLY A 190 21.60 -3.45 8.04
N ASP A 191 20.94 -2.45 7.44
CA ASP A 191 20.17 -1.47 8.20
C ASP A 191 19.01 -2.16 8.93
N LYS A 192 18.65 -1.65 10.10
CA LYS A 192 17.60 -2.22 10.94
C LYS A 192 16.54 -1.18 11.27
N ALA A 193 15.29 -1.63 11.32
CA ALA A 193 14.16 -0.82 11.77
C ALA A 193 13.34 -1.59 12.79
N LYS A 194 12.91 -0.92 13.86
CA LYS A 194 11.97 -1.48 14.83
C LYS A 194 10.83 -0.49 15.03
N ALA A 195 9.64 -1.01 15.30
CA ALA A 195 8.49 -0.19 15.65
C ALA A 195 7.60 -0.89 16.68
N LEU A 196 7.17 -0.14 17.68
CA LEU A 196 6.00 -0.45 18.47
C LEU A 196 4.78 0.03 17.70
N VAL A 197 3.92 -0.90 17.29
CA VAL A 197 2.79 -0.59 16.42
C VAL A 197 1.51 -1.27 16.94
N GLU A 198 0.41 -0.56 16.87
CA GLU A 198 -0.89 -1.14 17.11
C GLU A 198 -1.25 -2.07 15.95
N LYS A 199 -1.63 -3.30 16.27
CA LYS A 199 -2.17 -4.28 15.33
C LYS A 199 -3.63 -4.55 15.67
N PHE A 200 -4.47 -4.56 14.65
CA PHE A 200 -5.84 -5.03 14.76
C PHE A 200 -5.89 -6.46 14.24
N VAL A 201 -6.16 -7.40 15.14
CA VAL A 201 -6.04 -8.84 14.90
C VAL A 201 -7.40 -9.50 15.03
N SER A 202 -7.70 -10.48 14.18
CA SER A 202 -8.84 -11.37 14.33
C SER A 202 -8.39 -12.80 14.09
N LYS A 203 -8.71 -13.69 15.01
CA LYS A 203 -8.35 -15.13 14.94
C LYS A 203 -6.86 -15.35 14.62
N GLY A 204 -5.98 -14.57 15.26
CA GLY A 204 -4.52 -14.65 15.08
C GLY A 204 -3.98 -14.04 13.77
N ARG A 205 -4.85 -13.50 12.91
CA ARG A 205 -4.44 -12.83 11.67
C ARG A 205 -4.48 -11.32 11.81
N VAL A 206 -3.41 -10.64 11.43
CA VAL A 206 -3.37 -9.17 11.34
C VAL A 206 -4.29 -8.70 10.22
N LEU A 207 -5.28 -7.89 10.56
CA LEU A 207 -6.22 -7.28 9.61
C LEU A 207 -5.71 -5.96 9.08
N ARG A 208 -5.10 -5.16 9.96
CA ARG A 208 -4.47 -3.88 9.63
C ARG A 208 -3.55 -3.43 10.75
N TYR A 209 -2.64 -2.54 10.42
CA TYR A 209 -1.88 -1.77 11.42
C TYR A 209 -2.66 -0.51 11.82
N GLY A 210 -2.48 -0.11 13.07
CA GLY A 210 -2.94 1.14 13.62
C GLY A 210 -1.80 2.16 13.70
N GLU A 211 -1.74 2.85 14.83
CA GLU A 211 -0.74 3.89 15.08
C GLU A 211 0.64 3.27 15.37
N VAL A 212 1.69 3.87 14.85
CA VAL A 212 3.05 3.64 15.35
C VAL A 212 3.22 4.48 16.61
N LEU A 213 3.57 3.83 17.71
CA LEU A 213 3.76 4.47 19.02
C LEU A 213 5.21 4.94 19.18
N ALA A 214 6.15 4.12 18.73
CA ALA A 214 7.57 4.47 18.71
C ALA A 214 8.26 3.70 17.59
N ALA A 215 9.36 4.25 17.07
CA ALA A 215 10.16 3.58 16.06
C ALA A 215 11.64 3.92 16.18
N THR A 216 12.47 2.96 15.78
CA THR A 216 13.91 3.16 15.62
C THR A 216 14.33 2.77 14.20
N TYR A 217 15.35 3.44 13.71
CA TYR A 217 16.07 3.07 12.51
C TYR A 217 17.58 3.18 12.79
N GLU A 218 18.31 2.13 12.49
CA GLU A 218 19.76 2.04 12.61
C GLU A 218 20.33 1.81 11.22
N GLY A 219 21.01 2.81 10.66
CA GLY A 219 21.51 2.74 9.31
C GLY A 219 22.90 3.32 9.16
N GLY A 220 23.73 2.66 8.33
CA GLY A 220 25.09 3.07 8.09
C GLY A 220 25.25 4.47 7.49
N LEU A 221 24.30 4.89 6.64
CA LEU A 221 24.34 6.19 5.97
C LEU A 221 23.63 7.30 6.74
N VAL A 222 22.50 7.00 7.37
CA VAL A 222 21.66 8.01 8.04
C VAL A 222 21.85 8.05 9.54
N GLY A 223 22.64 7.10 10.09
CA GLY A 223 22.84 6.93 11.53
C GLY A 223 21.58 6.44 12.24
N ASN A 224 21.60 6.54 13.57
CA ASN A 224 20.52 6.07 14.41
C ASN A 224 19.45 7.16 14.53
N LYS A 225 18.20 6.75 14.39
CA LYS A 225 17.02 7.58 14.58
C LYS A 225 16.08 6.86 15.55
N ARG A 226 15.57 7.59 16.54
CA ARG A 226 14.59 7.09 17.50
C ARG A 226 13.51 8.16 17.67
N VAL A 227 12.27 7.77 17.55
CA VAL A 227 11.13 8.70 17.61
C VAL A 227 9.98 8.07 18.36
N PHE A 228 9.23 8.92 19.08
CA PHE A 228 8.10 8.57 19.93
C PHE A 228 6.90 9.42 19.57
N ARG A 229 5.77 8.77 19.42
CA ARG A 229 4.50 9.43 19.15
C ARG A 229 3.98 10.07 20.43
N TYR A 230 3.58 11.34 20.33
CA TYR A 230 2.95 12.06 21.41
C TYR A 230 1.75 12.84 20.89
N VAL A 231 0.64 12.79 21.64
CA VAL A 231 -0.59 13.50 21.33
C VAL A 231 -0.60 14.78 22.12
N LEU A 232 -0.60 15.90 21.43
CA LEU A 232 -0.67 17.24 22.02
C LEU A 232 -2.06 17.52 22.60
N PRO A 233 -2.22 18.48 23.52
CA PRO A 233 -3.52 18.84 24.09
C PRO A 233 -4.59 19.26 23.09
N ASN A 234 -4.18 19.75 21.91
CA ASN A 234 -5.08 20.08 20.81
C ASN A 234 -5.54 18.86 20.00
N GLY A 235 -5.14 17.62 20.40
CA GLY A 235 -5.46 16.37 19.73
C GLY A 235 -4.54 16.02 18.55
N GLU A 236 -3.59 16.89 18.20
CA GLU A 236 -2.63 16.62 17.13
C GLU A 236 -1.56 15.64 17.61
N ALA A 237 -1.33 14.58 16.85
CA ALA A 237 -0.29 13.61 17.14
C ALA A 237 0.95 13.89 16.29
N ASN A 238 2.10 13.99 16.94
CA ASN A 238 3.38 14.22 16.30
C ASN A 238 4.44 13.24 16.85
N PHE A 239 5.53 13.09 16.11
CA PHE A 239 6.70 12.34 16.58
C PHE A 239 7.77 13.28 17.09
N PHE A 240 8.35 12.92 18.22
CA PHE A 240 9.45 13.64 18.86
C PHE A 240 10.62 12.69 19.10
N GLN A 241 11.83 13.23 19.10
CA GLN A 241 13.02 12.53 19.53
C GLN A 241 13.03 12.39 21.05
N GLU A 242 13.95 11.62 21.58
CA GLU A 242 14.07 11.33 23.01
C GLU A 242 14.28 12.59 23.88
N ASP A 243 14.87 13.63 23.30
CA ASP A 243 15.10 14.93 23.93
C ASP A 243 13.93 15.93 23.77
N GLY A 244 12.82 15.50 23.18
CA GLY A 244 11.67 16.36 22.89
C GLY A 244 11.80 17.20 21.62
N ALA A 245 12.89 17.09 20.87
CA ALA A 245 13.03 17.73 19.58
C ALA A 245 12.04 17.10 18.57
N SER A 246 11.38 17.94 17.75
CA SER A 246 10.45 17.45 16.75
C SER A 246 11.17 16.52 15.74
N ALA A 247 10.59 15.36 15.45
CA ALA A 247 11.01 14.53 14.33
C ALA A 247 10.71 15.19 12.98
N LYS A 248 9.64 15.99 12.92
CA LYS A 248 9.21 16.74 11.76
C LYS A 248 10.22 17.82 11.41
N LYS A 249 10.53 17.98 10.11
CA LYS A 249 11.29 19.11 9.57
C LYS A 249 10.39 19.99 8.74
N THR A 250 10.82 21.22 8.53
CA THR A 250 10.09 22.18 7.69
C THR A 250 9.93 21.68 6.26
N PHE A 251 10.80 20.78 5.77
CA PHE A 251 10.69 20.15 4.47
C PHE A 251 10.89 18.64 4.55
N LEU A 252 10.13 17.90 3.74
CA LEU A 252 10.38 16.47 3.48
C LEU A 252 11.66 16.30 2.68
N LYS A 253 12.26 15.14 2.79
CA LYS A 253 13.46 14.76 2.04
C LYS A 253 13.18 14.46 0.57
N SER A 254 11.98 13.97 0.26
CA SER A 254 11.51 13.64 -1.09
C SER A 254 10.06 14.09 -1.29
N PRO A 255 9.67 14.54 -2.50
CA PRO A 255 8.28 14.82 -2.86
C PRO A 255 7.47 13.55 -3.18
N LEU A 256 8.10 12.39 -3.15
CA LEU A 256 7.51 11.08 -3.47
C LEU A 256 7.77 10.11 -2.34
N LYS A 257 6.82 9.21 -2.11
CA LYS A 257 6.97 8.17 -1.08
C LYS A 257 8.03 7.15 -1.44
N TYR A 258 8.05 6.76 -2.72
CA TYR A 258 9.01 5.82 -3.30
C TYR A 258 9.36 6.27 -4.71
N ALA A 259 10.59 6.66 -4.93
CA ALA A 259 11.12 6.87 -6.27
C ALA A 259 12.63 6.97 -6.25
N HIS A 260 13.28 6.42 -7.27
CA HIS A 260 14.72 6.53 -7.40
C HIS A 260 15.12 7.80 -8.16
N VAL A 261 16.24 8.38 -7.77
CA VAL A 261 16.84 9.50 -8.50
C VAL A 261 17.46 8.96 -9.79
N THR A 262 16.86 9.31 -10.92
CA THR A 262 17.39 8.96 -12.25
C THR A 262 18.38 9.98 -12.75
N SER A 263 18.28 11.23 -12.24
CA SER A 263 19.18 12.30 -12.61
C SER A 263 19.35 13.33 -11.49
N SER A 264 20.58 13.56 -11.08
CA SER A 264 20.94 14.49 -10.02
C SER A 264 20.99 15.94 -10.50
N PHE A 265 20.92 16.88 -9.55
CA PHE A 265 21.15 18.30 -9.76
C PHE A 265 22.58 18.58 -10.19
N GLY A 266 22.77 19.58 -11.07
CA GLY A 266 24.09 20.10 -11.44
C GLY A 266 24.41 20.00 -12.92
N SER A 267 25.65 20.31 -13.25
CA SER A 267 26.13 20.34 -14.63
C SER A 267 26.39 18.92 -15.16
N ARG A 268 25.90 18.63 -16.37
CA ARG A 268 26.15 17.38 -17.09
C ARG A 268 26.79 17.70 -18.44
N PHE A 269 27.82 16.95 -18.77
CA PHE A 269 28.36 16.97 -20.13
C PHE A 269 27.48 16.11 -21.04
N HIS A 270 26.97 16.70 -22.13
CA HIS A 270 26.19 15.95 -23.12
C HIS A 270 27.19 15.34 -24.13
N PRO A 271 27.43 14.02 -24.14
CA PRO A 271 28.53 13.41 -24.87
C PRO A 271 28.42 13.57 -26.38
N VAL A 272 27.20 13.64 -26.90
CA VAL A 272 26.96 13.76 -28.35
C VAL A 272 27.03 15.21 -28.81
N LEU A 273 26.48 16.15 -28.05
CA LEU A 273 26.41 17.57 -28.41
C LEU A 273 27.54 18.38 -27.81
N GLN A 274 28.46 17.78 -27.06
CA GLN A 274 29.68 18.35 -26.48
C GLN A 274 29.48 19.68 -25.75
N TYR A 275 28.32 19.86 -25.12
CA TYR A 275 28.07 21.05 -24.27
C TYR A 275 27.68 20.65 -22.85
N VAL A 276 27.95 21.54 -21.91
CA VAL A 276 27.54 21.39 -20.52
C VAL A 276 26.11 21.90 -20.38
N LYS A 277 25.20 21.03 -19.96
CA LYS A 277 23.82 21.36 -19.64
C LYS A 277 23.60 21.36 -18.14
N ASN A 278 23.07 22.46 -17.61
CA ASN A 278 22.71 22.54 -16.21
C ASN A 278 21.35 21.86 -15.97
N HIS A 279 21.29 21.00 -14.99
CA HIS A 279 20.08 20.39 -14.48
C HIS A 279 19.67 21.10 -13.17
N ASN A 280 18.61 21.91 -13.24
CA ASN A 280 18.18 22.80 -12.16
C ASN A 280 17.23 22.09 -11.16
N GLY A 281 17.26 20.79 -11.09
CA GLY A 281 16.44 19.97 -10.20
C GLY A 281 16.96 18.55 -10.08
N VAL A 282 16.12 17.69 -9.59
CA VAL A 282 16.35 16.24 -9.48
C VAL A 282 15.22 15.53 -10.21
N ASP A 283 15.57 14.56 -11.04
CA ASP A 283 14.58 13.72 -11.71
C ASP A 283 14.40 12.42 -10.92
N TYR A 284 13.16 12.17 -10.57
CA TYR A 284 12.72 10.93 -9.91
C TYR A 284 11.99 10.04 -10.92
N GLY A 285 12.57 8.90 -11.25
CA GLY A 285 11.92 7.87 -12.08
C GLY A 285 10.73 7.27 -11.35
N THR A 286 9.53 7.40 -11.93
CA THR A 286 8.31 6.94 -11.30
C THR A 286 7.21 6.74 -12.35
N PRO A 287 6.32 5.72 -12.18
CA PRO A 287 5.18 5.52 -13.07
C PRO A 287 4.28 6.75 -13.16
N ILE A 288 3.64 6.91 -14.32
CA ILE A 288 2.61 7.96 -14.49
C ILE A 288 1.49 7.73 -13.48
N GLY A 289 1.05 8.82 -12.84
CA GLY A 289 -0.04 8.76 -11.85
C GLY A 289 0.42 8.53 -10.42
N THR A 290 1.74 8.45 -10.14
CA THR A 290 2.25 8.40 -8.77
C THR A 290 1.93 9.70 -8.04
N PRO A 291 1.35 9.66 -6.82
CA PRO A 291 1.04 10.84 -6.03
C PRO A 291 2.30 11.66 -5.71
N VAL A 292 2.24 12.97 -5.96
CA VAL A 292 3.30 13.94 -5.67
C VAL A 292 2.86 14.80 -4.49
N TRP A 293 3.72 14.87 -3.47
CA TRP A 293 3.45 15.62 -2.25
C TRP A 293 4.06 17.02 -2.26
N ALA A 294 3.37 17.96 -1.63
CA ALA A 294 4.00 19.19 -1.18
C ALA A 294 5.08 18.85 -0.14
N VAL A 295 6.33 19.20 -0.42
CA VAL A 295 7.44 18.92 0.51
C VAL A 295 7.41 19.76 1.78
N ALA A 296 6.66 20.87 1.78
CA ALA A 296 6.47 21.77 2.92
C ALA A 296 5.13 22.48 2.79
N ASP A 297 4.67 23.07 3.90
CA ASP A 297 3.54 24.00 3.88
C ASP A 297 3.85 25.16 2.94
N GLY A 298 2.87 25.62 2.17
CA GLY A 298 3.09 26.70 1.23
C GLY A 298 1.83 27.20 0.55
N THR A 299 2.02 28.12 -0.36
CA THR A 299 0.96 28.67 -1.24
C THR A 299 1.31 28.34 -2.69
N VAL A 300 0.34 27.87 -3.44
CA VAL A 300 0.48 27.62 -4.87
C VAL A 300 0.66 28.94 -5.60
N VAL A 301 1.82 29.15 -6.21
CA VAL A 301 2.11 30.31 -7.06
C VAL A 301 1.47 30.11 -8.43
N SER A 302 1.64 28.92 -8.99
CA SER A 302 1.04 28.54 -10.27
C SER A 302 0.79 27.04 -10.34
N ALA A 303 -0.27 26.65 -11.04
CA ALA A 303 -0.56 25.29 -11.44
C ALA A 303 -1.15 25.33 -12.85
N GLY A 304 -0.43 24.79 -13.83
CA GLY A 304 -0.82 24.86 -15.25
C GLY A 304 0.25 24.31 -16.17
N ASN A 305 -0.01 24.39 -17.48
CA ASN A 305 0.97 24.05 -18.50
C ASN A 305 2.04 25.15 -18.60
N ALA A 306 3.31 24.74 -18.57
CA ALA A 306 4.48 25.62 -18.61
C ALA A 306 5.41 25.27 -19.79
N GLY A 307 4.85 24.94 -20.94
CA GLY A 307 5.58 24.64 -22.18
C GLY A 307 6.52 23.45 -22.03
N ALA A 308 7.82 23.66 -22.11
CA ALA A 308 8.82 22.59 -22.02
C ALA A 308 8.80 21.84 -20.67
N ALA A 309 8.37 22.48 -19.58
CA ALA A 309 8.21 21.86 -18.27
C ALA A 309 6.93 20.99 -18.17
N GLY A 310 6.08 21.02 -19.19
CA GLY A 310 4.79 20.33 -19.17
C GLY A 310 3.85 20.92 -18.14
N ASN A 311 2.98 20.10 -17.58
CA ASN A 311 2.16 20.51 -16.46
C ASN A 311 3.04 20.67 -15.22
N MET A 312 2.95 21.83 -14.58
CA MET A 312 3.83 22.23 -13.48
C MET A 312 3.03 22.83 -12.33
N VAL A 313 3.44 22.51 -11.11
CA VAL A 313 3.03 23.20 -9.89
C VAL A 313 4.25 23.92 -9.32
N VAL A 314 4.07 25.15 -8.89
CA VAL A 314 5.05 25.95 -8.15
C VAL A 314 4.47 26.32 -6.80
N LEU A 315 5.19 25.99 -5.73
CA LEU A 315 4.84 26.37 -4.37
C LEU A 315 5.83 27.40 -3.85
N ARG A 316 5.30 28.41 -3.15
CA ARG A 316 6.09 29.34 -2.33
C ARG A 316 5.89 28.99 -0.87
N HIS A 317 7.02 28.81 -0.17
CA HIS A 317 7.08 28.47 1.25
C HIS A 317 7.41 29.69 2.10
N ALA A 318 7.15 29.60 3.41
CA ALA A 318 7.73 30.53 4.38
C ALA A 318 9.27 30.56 4.15
N ASN A 319 9.94 31.64 4.52
CA ASN A 319 11.38 31.82 4.33
C ASN A 319 11.88 32.03 2.86
N GLY A 320 10.99 32.35 1.93
CA GLY A 320 11.36 32.70 0.55
C GLY A 320 11.84 31.55 -0.33
N MET A 321 11.65 30.32 0.09
CA MET A 321 11.93 29.15 -0.75
C MET A 321 10.76 28.89 -1.70
N GLU A 322 11.09 28.38 -2.91
CA GLU A 322 10.11 27.89 -3.87
C GLU A 322 10.46 26.47 -4.30
N THR A 323 9.43 25.65 -4.47
CA THR A 323 9.56 24.30 -5.05
C THR A 323 8.76 24.17 -6.33
N GLN A 324 9.30 23.43 -7.28
CA GLN A 324 8.76 23.24 -8.61
C GLN A 324 8.62 21.76 -8.90
N TYR A 325 7.43 21.38 -9.39
CA TYR A 325 7.06 20.00 -9.70
C TYR A 325 6.62 19.97 -11.16
N MET A 326 7.38 19.30 -12.03
CA MET A 326 7.20 19.37 -13.47
C MET A 326 6.89 18.00 -14.08
N HIS A 327 6.51 18.01 -15.36
CA HIS A 327 6.15 16.83 -16.17
C HIS A 327 4.94 16.05 -15.62
N LEU A 328 4.04 16.74 -14.91
CA LEU A 328 2.90 16.16 -14.22
C LEU A 328 1.83 15.65 -15.21
N SER A 329 1.12 14.57 -14.85
CA SER A 329 -0.02 14.06 -15.62
C SER A 329 -1.29 14.84 -15.31
N ARG A 330 -1.53 15.16 -14.04
CA ARG A 330 -2.68 15.95 -13.57
C ARG A 330 -2.37 16.63 -12.24
N PHE A 331 -3.16 17.63 -11.91
CA PHE A 331 -3.09 18.32 -10.62
C PHE A 331 -3.92 17.61 -9.55
N GLY A 332 -3.61 17.84 -8.28
CA GLY A 332 -4.41 17.43 -7.15
C GLY A 332 -5.72 18.23 -7.04
N ASP A 333 -6.68 17.69 -6.33
CA ASP A 333 -7.98 18.31 -6.16
C ASP A 333 -7.84 19.65 -5.42
N GLY A 334 -8.44 20.71 -6.00
CA GLY A 334 -8.40 22.07 -5.45
C GLY A 334 -7.04 22.78 -5.57
N VAL A 335 -6.02 22.19 -6.21
CA VAL A 335 -4.71 22.80 -6.41
C VAL A 335 -4.75 23.81 -7.55
N ARG A 336 -4.75 25.10 -7.19
CA ARG A 336 -4.78 26.25 -8.11
C ARG A 336 -4.03 27.42 -7.50
N SER A 337 -3.62 28.38 -8.33
CA SER A 337 -2.94 29.59 -7.85
C SER A 337 -3.67 30.24 -6.68
N GLY A 338 -2.93 30.64 -5.65
CA GLY A 338 -3.42 31.24 -4.42
C GLY A 338 -3.88 30.24 -3.32
N THR A 339 -4.05 28.94 -3.62
CA THR A 339 -4.42 27.95 -2.61
C THR A 339 -3.28 27.65 -1.65
N ARG A 340 -3.60 27.50 -0.34
CA ARG A 340 -2.67 26.99 0.66
C ARG A 340 -2.65 25.47 0.61
N VAL A 341 -1.47 24.89 0.70
CA VAL A 341 -1.24 23.46 0.80
C VAL A 341 -0.45 23.13 2.05
N ARG A 342 -0.70 21.95 2.62
CA ARG A 342 0.05 21.44 3.77
C ARG A 342 1.13 20.47 3.31
N GLN A 343 2.19 20.35 4.10
CA GLN A 343 3.19 19.31 3.92
C GLN A 343 2.53 17.92 3.83
N LYS A 344 3.00 17.05 2.95
CA LYS A 344 2.42 15.74 2.59
C LYS A 344 1.07 15.78 1.87
N GLN A 345 0.48 16.94 1.64
CA GLN A 345 -0.71 17.01 0.79
C GLN A 345 -0.36 16.59 -0.65
N VAL A 346 -1.19 15.74 -1.25
CA VAL A 346 -1.08 15.40 -2.68
C VAL A 346 -1.45 16.63 -3.51
N ILE A 347 -0.47 17.19 -4.22
CA ILE A 347 -0.65 18.40 -5.04
C ILE A 347 -0.74 18.11 -6.52
N ALA A 348 -0.26 16.94 -6.93
CA ALA A 348 -0.27 16.51 -8.32
C ALA A 348 0.02 15.02 -8.44
N TYR A 349 0.08 14.55 -9.67
CA TYR A 349 0.49 13.18 -10.02
C TYR A 349 1.58 13.23 -11.09
N SER A 350 2.60 12.39 -10.94
CA SER A 350 3.71 12.28 -11.89
C SER A 350 3.23 11.95 -13.29
N GLY A 351 4.00 12.32 -14.29
CA GLY A 351 3.61 12.14 -15.68
C GLY A 351 4.78 12.05 -16.65
N ASN A 352 4.52 12.49 -17.87
CA ASN A 352 5.50 12.55 -18.96
C ASN A 352 5.15 13.71 -19.91
N THR A 353 4.60 14.83 -19.38
CA THR A 353 4.18 15.99 -20.19
C THR A 353 5.33 16.94 -20.46
N GLY A 354 5.22 17.75 -21.53
CA GLY A 354 6.26 18.67 -21.94
C GLY A 354 7.46 17.98 -22.60
N ARG A 355 8.66 18.55 -22.41
CA ARG A 355 9.90 17.99 -23.00
C ARG A 355 10.50 16.96 -22.04
N SER A 356 9.98 15.76 -22.07
CA SER A 356 10.39 14.61 -21.26
C SER A 356 10.67 13.40 -22.15
N THR A 357 11.65 12.58 -21.78
CA THR A 357 12.05 11.35 -22.51
C THR A 357 11.40 10.10 -21.97
N GLY A 358 10.74 10.16 -20.82
CA GLY A 358 10.06 9.03 -20.17
C GLY A 358 9.38 9.43 -18.86
N PRO A 359 8.55 8.57 -18.28
CA PRO A 359 7.82 8.87 -17.05
C PRO A 359 8.74 9.22 -15.88
N HIS A 360 8.62 10.43 -15.35
CA HIS A 360 9.38 10.91 -14.19
C HIS A 360 8.73 12.17 -13.57
N LEU A 361 9.17 12.51 -12.38
CA LEU A 361 8.96 13.81 -11.76
C LEU A 361 10.27 14.59 -11.78
N HIS A 362 10.27 15.79 -12.37
CA HIS A 362 11.34 16.75 -12.16
C HIS A 362 11.00 17.64 -10.97
N PHE A 363 11.88 17.66 -9.97
CA PHE A 363 11.71 18.43 -8.74
C PHE A 363 12.81 19.49 -8.60
N GLY A 364 12.42 20.75 -8.67
CA GLY A 364 13.29 21.92 -8.51
C GLY A 364 13.10 22.58 -7.14
N LEU A 365 14.19 23.08 -6.56
CA LEU A 365 14.18 23.90 -5.35
C LEU A 365 14.90 25.20 -5.64
N LYS A 366 14.27 26.34 -5.29
CA LYS A 366 14.90 27.66 -5.30
C LYS A 366 14.98 28.23 -3.90
N ARG A 367 16.12 28.86 -3.61
CA ARG A 367 16.33 29.66 -2.41
C ARG A 367 16.69 31.07 -2.84
N SER A 368 15.89 32.06 -2.44
CA SER A 368 16.09 33.45 -2.84
C SER A 368 16.28 33.65 -4.37
N GLY A 369 15.42 32.92 -5.15
CA GLY A 369 15.44 32.99 -6.63
C GLY A 369 16.47 32.08 -7.32
N THR A 370 17.49 31.57 -6.62
CA THR A 370 18.54 30.73 -7.18
C THR A 370 18.26 29.25 -6.96
N TYR A 371 18.47 28.43 -7.98
CA TYR A 371 18.33 26.97 -7.86
C TYR A 371 19.38 26.38 -6.92
N ALA A 372 18.94 25.50 -6.06
CA ALA A 372 19.75 24.78 -5.09
C ALA A 372 19.52 23.28 -5.22
N ASN A 373 20.53 22.49 -4.90
CA ASN A 373 20.41 21.02 -4.94
C ASN A 373 19.49 20.52 -3.81
N PRO A 374 18.29 19.99 -4.14
CA PRO A 374 17.34 19.51 -3.13
C PRO A 374 17.91 18.42 -2.21
N LEU A 375 18.81 17.57 -2.75
CA LEU A 375 19.32 16.39 -2.06
C LEU A 375 20.32 16.74 -0.95
N THR A 376 20.94 17.90 -1.00
CA THR A 376 21.98 18.34 -0.06
C THR A 376 21.52 19.39 0.93
N GLN A 377 20.28 19.93 0.75
CA GLN A 377 19.76 20.93 1.67
C GLN A 377 19.47 20.35 3.05
N LYS A 378 19.92 21.09 4.07
CA LYS A 378 19.56 20.81 5.45
C LYS A 378 18.44 21.74 5.87
N PHE A 379 17.33 21.15 6.31
CA PHE A 379 16.16 21.89 6.76
C PHE A 379 16.06 21.84 8.28
N PRO A 380 15.67 22.95 8.94
CA PRO A 380 15.48 22.95 10.39
C PRO A 380 14.32 22.03 10.78
N ARG A 381 14.36 21.56 12.00
CA ARG A 381 13.22 20.85 12.60
C ARG A 381 12.09 21.86 12.87
N ALA A 382 10.86 21.33 12.93
CA ALA A 382 9.73 22.08 13.45
C ALA A 382 9.92 22.35 14.95
N ASP A 383 9.03 23.13 15.55
CA ASP A 383 9.10 23.49 16.94
C ASP A 383 9.20 22.25 17.85
N PRO A 384 10.08 22.27 18.85
CA PRO A 384 10.17 21.19 19.83
C PRO A 384 8.91 21.11 20.66
N LEU A 385 8.80 20.04 21.44
CA LEU A 385 7.72 19.88 22.38
C LEU A 385 7.71 21.05 23.41
N PRO A 386 6.55 21.64 23.72
CA PRO A 386 6.42 22.65 24.77
C PRO A 386 7.00 22.15 26.11
N LYS A 387 7.71 23.03 26.82
CA LYS A 387 8.43 22.66 28.04
C LYS A 387 7.51 22.05 29.11
N GLU A 388 6.31 22.55 29.25
CA GLU A 388 5.28 22.05 30.18
C GLU A 388 4.83 20.61 29.92
N LEU A 389 5.00 20.13 28.69
CA LEU A 389 4.64 18.76 28.30
C LEU A 389 5.82 17.79 28.34
N THR A 390 7.04 18.32 28.56
CA THR A 390 8.28 17.51 28.46
C THR A 390 8.31 16.40 29.51
N GLY A 391 7.85 16.65 30.72
CA GLY A 391 7.87 15.64 31.80
C GLY A 391 6.99 14.43 31.50
N ASP A 392 5.74 14.67 31.06
CA ASP A 392 4.80 13.61 30.67
C ASP A 392 5.30 12.86 29.44
N PHE A 393 5.83 13.59 28.45
CA PHE A 393 6.43 12.98 27.27
C PHE A 393 7.58 12.06 27.61
N LEU A 394 8.55 12.51 28.42
CA LEU A 394 9.74 11.73 28.75
C LEU A 394 9.39 10.43 29.48
N ALA A 395 8.42 10.47 30.41
CA ALA A 395 7.93 9.26 31.07
C ALA A 395 7.38 8.24 30.06
N LYS A 396 6.49 8.68 29.16
CA LYS A 396 5.92 7.81 28.11
C LYS A 396 6.97 7.31 27.12
N ALA A 397 7.90 8.18 26.72
CA ALA A 397 8.99 7.81 25.80
C ALA A 397 9.90 6.78 26.43
N HIS A 398 10.19 6.89 27.74
CA HIS A 398 11.01 5.91 28.45
C HIS A 398 10.37 4.52 28.46
N ASP A 399 9.07 4.42 28.76
CA ASP A 399 8.34 3.14 28.74
C ASP A 399 8.36 2.50 27.34
N MET A 400 8.11 3.31 26.30
CA MET A 400 8.17 2.84 24.92
C MET A 400 9.59 2.44 24.50
N ALA A 401 10.62 3.16 24.98
CA ALA A 401 12.03 2.83 24.72
C ALA A 401 12.39 1.47 25.32
N GLN A 402 11.99 1.19 26.55
CA GLN A 402 12.21 -0.13 27.17
C GLN A 402 11.56 -1.26 26.35
N GLN A 403 10.35 -1.05 25.83
CA GLN A 403 9.67 -2.02 24.98
C GLN A 403 10.38 -2.23 23.64
N LEU A 404 10.92 -1.15 23.01
CA LEU A 404 11.71 -1.24 21.77
C LEU A 404 13.02 -2.00 21.97
N ASP A 405 13.64 -1.87 23.15
CA ASP A 405 14.93 -2.45 23.48
C ASP A 405 14.81 -3.87 24.08
N ALA A 406 13.66 -4.26 24.62
CA ALA A 406 13.44 -5.53 25.31
C ALA A 406 13.59 -6.77 24.42
N VAL A 407 13.53 -6.63 23.08
CA VAL A 407 13.77 -7.73 22.14
C VAL A 407 15.13 -7.54 21.48
N SER A 408 16.16 -8.11 22.09
CA SER A 408 17.42 -8.35 21.41
C SER A 408 17.23 -9.35 20.26
N VAL A 409 18.06 -9.25 19.24
CA VAL A 409 18.07 -9.99 17.96
C VAL A 409 18.00 -11.54 18.11
N ALA A 410 18.03 -12.07 19.30
CA ALA A 410 18.04 -13.51 19.60
C ALA A 410 16.69 -14.22 19.38
N ALA A 411 15.57 -13.52 19.30
CA ALA A 411 14.24 -14.15 19.19
C ALA A 411 13.81 -14.45 17.75
N VAL A 412 14.49 -13.96 16.74
CA VAL A 412 14.12 -14.15 15.31
C VAL A 412 14.70 -15.44 14.73
N ALA A 413 15.73 -16.01 15.32
CA ALA A 413 16.39 -17.25 14.85
C ALA A 413 15.62 -18.54 15.20
N GLY A 414 14.58 -18.48 16.01
CA GLY A 414 13.87 -19.66 16.56
C GLY A 414 12.63 -20.15 15.81
N LYS A 415 12.22 -19.52 14.71
CA LYS A 415 10.91 -19.82 14.05
C LYS A 415 10.98 -20.17 12.56
N ALA A 416 12.02 -20.86 12.13
CA ALA A 416 12.06 -21.40 10.77
C ALA A 416 12.75 -22.77 10.74
N ALA A 417 12.05 -23.80 11.19
CA ALA A 417 12.31 -25.17 10.73
C ALA A 417 10.95 -25.79 10.33
N PRO A 418 10.74 -26.11 9.04
CA PRO A 418 9.62 -26.97 8.68
C PRO A 418 9.87 -28.38 9.21
N PRO A 419 8.83 -29.15 9.59
CA PRO A 419 9.02 -30.52 10.03
C PRO A 419 9.56 -31.35 8.86
N ALA A 420 10.65 -32.04 9.12
CA ALA A 420 11.20 -33.03 8.21
C ALA A 420 10.13 -34.10 7.93
N GLY A 421 9.69 -34.18 6.67
CA GLY A 421 8.83 -35.27 6.20
C GLY A 421 9.55 -36.57 6.34
N GLY A 422 9.03 -37.42 7.24
CA GLY A 422 9.45 -38.81 7.40
C GLY A 422 9.08 -39.61 6.16
N ALA A 423 10.08 -40.16 5.52
CA ALA A 423 9.94 -41.24 4.55
C ALA A 423 9.38 -42.50 5.24
N LYS A 424 8.29 -43.04 4.71
CA LYS A 424 8.07 -44.47 4.49
C LYS A 424 7.02 -44.65 3.41
#